data_55d71ff89f62f2983a6d50c5de94a33d
#
_entry.id   55d71ff89f62f2983a6d50c5de94a33d
#
_cell.length_a   1.000
_cell.length_b   1.000
_cell.length_c   1.000
_cell.angle_alpha   90.00
_cell.angle_beta   90.00
_cell.angle_gamma   90.00
#
_symmetry.space_group_name_H-M   'P 1'
#
loop_
_entity.id
_entity.type
_entity.pdbx_description
1 polymer ?
#
loop_
_entity_poly.entity_id
_entity_poly.type
_entity_poly.pdbx_seq_one_letter_code
_entity_poly.pdbx_strand_id
1 'polypeptide(L)' 'MNSIIICEGLTDCLFIQYYMRNVCHWSDKSQRKNKIFKWCRELMNDSNSLLLGHNGGSSRLCEAFESVMKSNYYA' A
#
# COMPACT_ATOMS: atom_id res chain seq x y z
N MET A 1 7.40 11.45 -4.78
CA MET A 1 6.57 11.50 -3.56
C MET A 1 6.13 10.10 -3.19
N ASN A 2 6.27 9.73 -1.94
CA ASN A 2 5.80 8.45 -1.44
C ASN A 2 4.46 8.61 -0.73
N SER A 3 3.52 7.76 -1.08
CA SER A 3 2.18 7.75 -0.48
C SER A 3 1.85 6.37 0.05
N ILE A 4 1.01 6.31 1.06
CA ILE A 4 0.56 5.05 1.64
C ILE A 4 -0.96 5.09 1.76
N ILE A 5 -1.60 4.01 1.31
CA ILE A 5 -3.03 3.79 1.52
C ILE A 5 -3.19 2.52 2.35
N ILE A 6 -3.82 2.64 3.49
CA ILE A 6 -4.13 1.54 4.39
C ILE A 6 -5.61 1.24 4.30
N CYS A 7 -5.96 0.01 3.92
CA CYS A 7 -7.34 -0.42 3.74
C CYS A 7 -7.78 -1.34 4.87
N GLU A 8 -9.10 -1.46 5.04
CA GLU A 8 -9.67 -2.38 6.03
C GLU A 8 -9.44 -3.83 5.67
N GLY A 9 -9.44 -4.17 4.37
CA GLY A 9 -9.29 -5.54 3.95
C GLY A 9 -8.83 -5.69 2.52
N LEU A 10 -8.67 -6.94 2.10
CA LEU A 10 -8.13 -7.28 0.79
C LEU A 10 -8.98 -6.76 -0.36
N THR A 11 -10.31 -6.83 -0.23
CA THR A 11 -11.22 -6.40 -1.30
C THR A 11 -10.99 -4.93 -1.67
N ASP A 12 -10.88 -4.08 -0.66
CA ASP A 12 -10.61 -2.66 -0.88
C ASP A 12 -9.26 -2.44 -1.56
N CYS A 13 -8.25 -3.18 -1.13
CA CYS A 13 -6.92 -3.11 -1.72
C CYS A 13 -6.95 -3.52 -3.19
N LEU A 14 -7.64 -4.60 -3.52
CA LEU A 14 -7.75 -5.07 -4.91
C LEU A 14 -8.48 -4.06 -5.79
N PHE A 15 -9.50 -3.43 -5.26
CA PHE A 15 -10.25 -2.39 -5.96
C PHE A 15 -9.35 -1.20 -6.30
N ILE A 16 -8.62 -0.71 -5.32
CA ILE A 16 -7.72 0.43 -5.50
C ILE A 16 -6.59 0.07 -6.45
N GLN A 17 -6.02 -1.13 -6.31
CA GLN A 17 -4.97 -1.61 -7.21
C GLN A 17 -5.47 -1.63 -8.65
N TYR A 18 -6.65 -2.18 -8.89
CA TYR A 18 -7.26 -2.23 -10.21
C TYR A 18 -7.43 -0.83 -10.79
N TYR A 19 -7.99 0.09 -10.00
CA TYR A 19 -8.20 1.47 -10.43
C TYR A 19 -6.88 2.15 -10.80
N MET A 20 -5.88 2.05 -9.92
CA MET A 20 -4.60 2.71 -10.14
C MET A 20 -3.89 2.18 -11.39
N ARG A 21 -3.96 0.87 -11.63
CA ARG A 21 -3.30 0.27 -12.79
C ARG A 21 -4.05 0.49 -14.08
N ASN A 22 -5.37 0.37 -14.08
CA ASN A 22 -6.17 0.34 -15.31
C ASN A 22 -6.77 1.69 -15.68
N VAL A 23 -6.99 2.57 -14.73
CA VAL A 23 -7.53 3.90 -14.97
C VAL A 23 -6.43 4.96 -14.92
N CYS A 24 -5.60 4.92 -13.90
CA CYS A 24 -4.53 5.90 -13.71
C CYS A 24 -3.19 5.47 -14.34
N HIS A 25 -3.11 4.26 -14.88
CA HIS A 25 -1.94 3.71 -15.58
C HIS A 25 -0.66 3.63 -14.74
N TRP A 26 -0.81 3.36 -13.45
CA TRP A 26 0.32 3.08 -12.59
C TRP A 26 0.84 1.67 -12.85
N SER A 27 2.13 1.45 -12.62
CA SER A 27 2.80 0.18 -12.82
C SER A 27 3.18 -0.44 -11.48
N ASP A 28 3.27 -1.77 -11.44
CA ASP A 28 3.83 -2.44 -10.29
C ASP A 28 5.30 -2.10 -10.17
N LYS A 29 5.72 -1.74 -8.97
CA LYS A 29 7.12 -1.50 -8.66
C LYS A 29 7.82 -2.83 -8.44
N SER A 30 9.04 -2.97 -8.92
CA SER A 30 9.81 -4.21 -8.73
C SER A 30 9.98 -4.54 -7.25
N GLN A 31 9.84 -5.80 -6.94
CA GLN A 31 9.50 -6.28 -5.62
C GLN A 31 10.62 -6.19 -4.59
N ARG A 32 10.40 -5.40 -3.57
CA ARG A 32 10.95 -5.70 -2.25
C ARG A 32 9.85 -6.33 -1.41
N LYS A 33 10.18 -7.42 -0.71
CA LYS A 33 9.28 -7.95 0.31
C LYS A 33 9.13 -6.91 1.41
N ASN A 34 7.97 -6.31 1.47
CA ASN A 34 7.62 -5.41 2.53
C ASN A 34 6.83 -6.19 3.57
N LYS A 35 7.36 -6.27 4.81
CA LYS A 35 6.72 -7.02 5.90
C LYS A 35 5.87 -6.15 6.81
N ILE A 36 5.60 -4.92 6.42
CA ILE A 36 4.82 -3.99 7.24
C ILE A 36 3.37 -4.46 7.35
N PHE A 37 2.82 -4.96 6.25
CA PHE A 37 1.43 -5.36 6.17
C PHE A 37 1.30 -6.85 5.93
N LYS A 38 0.17 -7.41 6.34
CA LYS A 38 -0.22 -8.77 6.01
C LYS A 38 -0.29 -9.00 4.50
N TRP A 39 -0.75 -8.00 3.78
CA TRP A 39 -0.76 -7.95 2.32
C TRP A 39 -0.40 -6.55 1.88
N CYS A 40 0.48 -6.42 0.91
CA CYS A 40 0.78 -5.12 0.33
C CYS A 40 1.24 -5.23 -1.12
N ARG A 41 1.11 -4.11 -1.84
CA ARG A 41 1.65 -3.93 -3.17
C ARG A 41 2.23 -2.52 -3.28
N GLU A 42 3.32 -2.42 -4.00
CA GLU A 42 3.90 -1.12 -4.35
C GLU A 42 3.62 -0.81 -5.80
N LEU A 43 3.12 0.38 -6.05
CA LEU A 43 2.84 0.90 -7.38
C LEU A 43 3.65 2.15 -7.62
N MET A 44 3.93 2.45 -8.88
CA MET A 44 4.70 3.64 -9.23
C MET A 44 4.13 4.32 -10.47
N ASN A 45 4.33 5.64 -10.51
CA ASN A 45 4.04 6.47 -11.67
C ASN A 45 5.05 7.63 -11.68
N ASP A 46 5.93 7.65 -12.69
CA ASP A 46 7.04 8.59 -12.78
C ASP A 46 7.90 8.55 -11.50
N SER A 47 8.00 9.67 -10.78
CA SER A 47 8.74 9.74 -9.52
C SER A 47 7.89 9.44 -8.29
N ASN A 48 6.62 9.10 -8.47
CA ASN A 48 5.69 8.83 -7.38
C ASN A 48 5.63 7.36 -7.06
N SER A 49 5.51 7.03 -5.78
CA SER A 49 5.35 5.66 -5.29
C SER A 49 4.17 5.58 -4.36
N LEU A 50 3.45 4.48 -4.43
CA LEU A 50 2.31 4.19 -3.57
C LEU A 50 2.49 2.82 -2.93
N LEU A 51 2.43 2.77 -1.61
CA LEU A 51 2.32 1.52 -0.87
C LEU A 51 0.85 1.33 -0.49
N LEU A 52 0.28 0.21 -0.92
CA LEU A 52 -1.11 -0.15 -0.69
C LEU A 52 -1.14 -1.42 0.14
N GLY A 53 -1.83 -1.41 1.27
CA GLY A 53 -1.82 -2.58 2.13
C GLY A 53 -2.94 -2.64 3.15
N HIS A 54 -3.05 -3.79 3.81
CA HIS A 54 -3.97 -4.01 4.92
C HIS A 54 -3.40 -5.06 5.89
N ASN A 55 -3.91 -5.06 7.11
CA ASN A 55 -3.54 -6.02 8.15
C ASN A 55 -4.71 -6.90 8.61
N GLY A 56 -5.75 -7.02 7.80
CA GLY A 56 -6.82 -7.96 8.07
C GLY A 56 -7.98 -7.42 8.89
N GLY A 57 -8.53 -6.27 8.53
CA GLY A 57 -9.75 -5.74 9.10
C GLY A 57 -9.57 -4.41 9.82
N SER A 58 -10.70 -3.72 10.07
CA SER A 58 -10.70 -2.38 10.62
C SER A 58 -10.10 -2.31 12.04
N SER A 59 -10.24 -3.36 12.82
CA SER A 59 -9.65 -3.44 14.17
C SER A 59 -8.12 -3.44 14.15
N ARG A 60 -7.51 -3.69 13.00
CA ARG A 60 -6.06 -3.73 12.85
C ARG A 60 -5.47 -2.52 12.13
N LEU A 61 -6.29 -1.52 11.84
CA LEU A 61 -5.82 -0.31 11.18
C LEU A 61 -4.80 0.45 12.01
N CYS A 62 -5.02 0.52 13.33
CA CYS A 62 -4.07 1.20 14.22
C CYS A 62 -2.70 0.52 14.20
N GLU A 63 -2.67 -0.81 14.23
CA GLU A 63 -1.42 -1.57 14.15
C GLU A 63 -0.70 -1.30 12.82
N ALA A 64 -1.44 -1.31 11.73
CA ALA A 64 -0.89 -1.01 10.40
C ALA A 64 -0.29 0.39 10.36
N PHE A 65 -1.01 1.36 10.88
CA PHE A 65 -0.55 2.75 10.94
C PHE A 65 0.74 2.87 11.76
N GLU A 66 0.78 2.26 12.94
CA GLU A 66 1.99 2.26 13.77
C GLU A 66 3.17 1.61 13.06
N SER A 67 2.96 0.50 12.38
CA SER A 67 4.00 -0.18 11.62
C SER A 67 4.57 0.72 10.53
N VAL A 68 3.72 1.44 9.83
CA VAL A 68 4.13 2.40 8.80
C VAL A 68 4.97 3.52 9.41
N MET A 69 4.55 4.07 10.53
CA MET A 69 5.26 5.16 11.19
C MET A 69 6.65 4.72 11.67
N LYS A 70 6.79 3.47 12.07
CA LYS A 70 8.07 2.91 12.53
C LYS A 70 8.98 2.47 11.40
N SER A 71 8.47 2.30 10.21
CA SER A 71 9.21 1.70 9.09
C SER A 71 10.13 2.66 8.35
N ASN A 72 10.07 3.94 8.64
CA ASN A 72 10.78 4.99 7.91
C ASN A 72 10.45 5.03 6.41
N TYR A 73 9.29 4.54 6.02
CA TYR A 73 8.91 4.52 4.61
C TYR A 73 8.90 5.92 3.99
N TYR A 74 8.57 6.92 4.78
CA TYR A 74 8.54 8.32 4.37
C TYR A 74 9.86 9.08 4.54
N ALA A 75 10.84 8.42 5.07
CA ALA A 75 12.12 9.07 5.32
C ALA A 75 12.84 9.53 4.04
#